data_10ed72dc00d81e108a6bc69cb4d705b2
#
_entry.id   10ed72dc00d81e108a6bc69cb4d705b2
#
_cell.length_a   1.000
_cell.length_b   1.000
_cell.length_c   1.000
_cell.angle_alpha   90.00
_cell.angle_beta   90.00
_cell.angle_gamma   90.00
#
_symmetry.space_group_name_H-M   'P 1'
#
loop_
_entity.id
_entity.type
_entity.pdbx_description
1 polymer ?
#
loop_
_entity_poly.entity_id
_entity_poly.type
_entity_poly.pdbx_seq_one_letter_code
_entity_poly.pdbx_strand_id
1 'polypeptide(L)'
;IKEVKEGSYVILEHFCDSKEENELAADGMHLWRNLNNAYCQSAMGYAENSSFSSLYEKTPAWVGFMESHDEERAAYKQSQWGEGILKTDLDARMNQLALNTTFFLTVPGPKMVWQFGEMGYDISIEENGRTGRKPLHWEYLENTNRKELHDVYADLMKLRNAHPELFDSSAILTWKVGVSDWDNGRSLLVESVTGKQLVVMG
;
A
#
# COMPACT_ATOMS: atom_id res chain seq x y z
N ILE A 1 13.13 16.11 18.87
CA ILE A 1 11.95 15.26 19.14
C ILE A 1 12.39 14.07 19.99
N LYS A 2 13.36 13.27 19.59
CA LYS A 2 13.84 12.08 20.32
C LYS A 2 14.40 12.38 21.70
N GLU A 3 14.99 13.55 21.92
CA GLU A 3 15.42 14.03 23.23
C GLU A 3 14.25 14.31 24.19
N VAL A 4 13.09 14.67 23.64
CA VAL A 4 11.87 14.97 24.42
C VAL A 4 11.05 13.70 24.67
N LYS A 5 10.99 12.81 23.67
CA LYS A 5 10.30 11.53 23.76
C LYS A 5 11.08 10.46 23.01
N GLU A 6 11.72 9.59 23.75
CA GLU A 6 12.37 8.41 23.19
C GLU A 6 11.37 7.51 22.46
N GLY A 7 11.78 6.91 21.35
CA GLY A 7 10.92 6.03 20.54
C GLY A 7 9.89 6.74 19.65
N SER A 8 9.92 8.07 19.57
CA SER A 8 9.06 8.79 18.62
C SER A 8 9.49 8.53 17.19
N TYR A 9 8.52 8.22 16.33
CA TYR A 9 8.74 8.18 14.89
C TYR A 9 8.73 9.61 14.33
N VAL A 10 9.64 9.85 13.38
CA VAL A 10 9.71 11.10 12.61
C VAL A 10 9.68 10.70 11.15
N ILE A 11 8.66 11.12 10.42
CA ILE A 11 8.53 10.89 8.99
C ILE A 11 8.77 12.23 8.30
N LEU A 12 9.74 12.25 7.39
CA LEU A 12 10.12 13.47 6.66
C LEU A 12 9.42 13.50 5.30
N GLU A 13 8.75 14.61 5.03
CA GLU A 13 8.31 14.97 3.69
C GLU A 13 9.40 15.87 3.09
N HIS A 14 10.46 15.22 2.61
CA HIS A 14 11.67 15.89 2.15
C HIS A 14 12.13 15.26 0.83
N PHE A 15 12.19 16.06 -0.19
CA PHE A 15 12.61 15.63 -1.54
C PHE A 15 14.09 15.94 -1.72
N CYS A 16 14.92 14.94 -1.58
CA CYS A 16 16.37 15.05 -1.70
C CYS A 16 16.93 13.89 -2.56
N ASP A 17 18.22 13.89 -2.78
CA ASP A 17 18.86 12.77 -3.48
C ASP A 17 19.00 11.52 -2.60
N SER A 18 19.28 10.38 -3.23
CA SER A 18 19.33 9.09 -2.52
C SER A 18 20.47 9.02 -1.49
N LYS A 19 21.52 9.86 -1.60
CA LYS A 19 22.60 9.88 -0.61
C LYS A 19 22.11 10.53 0.68
N GLU A 20 21.47 11.68 0.58
CA GLU A 20 20.88 12.39 1.71
C GLU A 20 19.74 11.56 2.35
N GLU A 21 18.87 10.93 1.54
CA GLU A 21 17.86 10.00 2.04
C GLU A 21 18.48 8.90 2.93
N ASN A 22 19.57 8.29 2.47
CA ASN A 22 20.25 7.22 3.23
C ASN A 22 20.90 7.73 4.51
N GLU A 23 21.46 8.95 4.51
CA GLU A 23 22.01 9.59 5.70
C GLU A 23 20.90 9.85 6.74
N LEU A 24 19.76 10.42 6.31
CA LEU A 24 18.59 10.65 7.17
C LEU A 24 18.02 9.36 7.74
N ALA A 25 17.95 8.31 6.91
CA ALA A 25 17.51 6.99 7.35
C ALA A 25 18.46 6.37 8.39
N ALA A 26 19.78 6.55 8.21
CA ALA A 26 20.79 6.08 9.16
C ALA A 26 20.70 6.82 10.51
N ASP A 27 20.28 8.07 10.50
CA ASP A 27 19.95 8.85 11.70
C ASP A 27 18.61 8.49 12.36
N GLY A 28 17.93 7.48 11.80
CA GLY A 28 16.67 6.93 12.31
C GLY A 28 15.44 7.76 11.96
N MET A 29 15.49 8.54 10.90
CA MET A 29 14.33 9.19 10.31
C MET A 29 13.61 8.22 9.37
N HIS A 30 12.32 8.42 9.17
CA HIS A 30 11.55 7.75 8.14
C HIS A 30 11.27 8.72 6.99
N LEU A 31 11.16 8.17 5.78
CA LEU A 31 10.85 8.91 4.56
C LEU A 31 9.64 8.29 3.87
N TRP A 32 8.94 9.06 3.07
CA TRP A 32 7.81 8.58 2.29
C TRP A 32 8.26 7.78 1.07
N ARG A 33 7.55 6.67 0.80
CA ARG A 33 7.68 5.90 -0.44
C ARG A 33 6.34 5.88 -1.18
N ASN A 34 6.23 6.73 -2.18
CA ASN A 34 5.05 6.81 -3.02
C ASN A 34 5.00 5.65 -4.02
N LEU A 35 3.94 4.86 -3.95
CA LEU A 35 3.69 3.71 -4.82
C LEU A 35 2.36 3.85 -5.58
N ASN A 36 1.73 5.01 -5.51
CA ASN A 36 0.41 5.24 -6.09
C ASN A 36 0.35 4.80 -7.56
N ASN A 37 1.33 5.18 -8.38
CA ASN A 37 1.28 4.85 -9.80
C ASN A 37 1.21 3.33 -10.04
N ALA A 38 2.10 2.55 -9.45
CA ALA A 38 2.14 1.10 -9.64
C ALA A 38 0.86 0.41 -9.16
N TYR A 39 0.37 0.79 -7.97
CA TYR A 39 -0.85 0.23 -7.41
C TYR A 39 -2.10 0.66 -8.17
N CYS A 40 -2.17 1.89 -8.66
CA CYS A 40 -3.26 2.35 -9.53
C CYS A 40 -3.27 1.62 -10.88
N GLN A 41 -2.10 1.41 -11.50
CA GLN A 41 -2.01 0.63 -12.74
C GLN A 41 -2.52 -0.79 -12.52
N SER A 42 -2.05 -1.45 -11.47
CA SER A 42 -2.56 -2.77 -11.08
C SER A 42 -4.06 -2.76 -10.77
N ALA A 43 -4.54 -1.77 -10.03
CA ALA A 43 -5.96 -1.65 -9.71
C ALA A 43 -6.84 -1.49 -10.94
N MET A 44 -6.38 -0.75 -11.94
CA MET A 44 -7.10 -0.56 -13.21
C MET A 44 -7.03 -1.76 -14.16
N GLY A 45 -6.17 -2.76 -13.90
CA GLY A 45 -6.00 -3.94 -14.75
C GLY A 45 -4.86 -3.82 -15.77
N TYR A 46 -4.00 -2.81 -15.67
CA TYR A 46 -2.89 -2.61 -16.59
C TYR A 46 -1.58 -3.21 -16.08
N ALA A 47 -0.99 -4.13 -16.84
CA ALA A 47 0.30 -4.73 -16.52
C ALA A 47 1.46 -3.72 -16.60
N GLU A 48 1.43 -2.84 -17.59
CA GLU A 48 2.45 -1.82 -17.78
C GLU A 48 2.50 -0.87 -16.57
N ASN A 49 3.70 -0.61 -16.07
CA ASN A 49 3.97 0.24 -14.90
C ASN A 49 3.34 -0.26 -13.57
N SER A 50 2.90 -1.52 -13.49
CA SER A 50 2.28 -2.11 -12.30
C SER A 50 3.25 -2.88 -11.40
N SER A 51 4.56 -2.76 -11.57
CA SER A 51 5.53 -3.44 -10.73
C SER A 51 5.49 -2.94 -9.28
N PHE A 52 5.38 -3.87 -8.31
CA PHE A 52 5.44 -3.55 -6.88
C PHE A 52 6.84 -3.59 -6.29
N SER A 53 7.88 -3.87 -7.08
CA SER A 53 9.25 -4.07 -6.59
C SER A 53 9.80 -2.87 -5.82
N SER A 54 9.43 -1.66 -6.21
CA SER A 54 9.91 -0.44 -5.58
C SER A 54 9.47 -0.25 -4.12
N LEU A 55 8.47 -1.03 -3.66
CA LEU A 55 8.03 -1.00 -2.26
C LEU A 55 9.13 -1.44 -1.29
N TYR A 56 10.02 -2.34 -1.70
CA TYR A 56 11.01 -2.95 -0.81
C TYR A 56 12.44 -2.44 -1.00
N GLU A 57 12.71 -1.66 -2.05
CA GLU A 57 14.09 -1.26 -2.42
C GLU A 57 14.84 -0.51 -1.32
N LYS A 58 14.13 0.15 -0.40
CA LYS A 58 14.70 1.06 0.60
C LYS A 58 14.14 0.86 2.00
N THR A 59 13.68 -0.36 2.36
CA THR A 59 13.20 -0.61 3.73
C THR A 59 14.38 -0.74 4.71
N PRO A 60 14.18 -0.59 6.02
CA PRO A 60 12.89 -0.36 6.73
C PRO A 60 12.55 1.11 6.99
N ALA A 61 13.40 2.04 6.54
CA ALA A 61 13.23 3.46 6.88
C ALA A 61 12.07 4.14 6.09
N TRP A 62 11.66 3.57 4.95
CA TRP A 62 10.64 4.16 4.10
C TRP A 62 9.23 3.67 4.45
N VAL A 63 8.34 4.66 4.67
CA VAL A 63 6.91 4.42 4.89
C VAL A 63 6.22 4.34 3.52
N GLY A 64 5.87 3.14 3.10
CA GLY A 64 5.17 2.92 1.83
C GLY A 64 3.71 3.32 1.90
N PHE A 65 3.18 3.89 0.81
CA PHE A 65 1.75 4.18 0.68
C PHE A 65 1.26 3.98 -0.76
N MET A 66 0.00 3.57 -0.88
CA MET A 66 -0.70 3.44 -2.16
C MET A 66 -1.46 4.72 -2.51
N GLU A 67 -1.94 5.43 -1.51
CA GLU A 67 -2.73 6.65 -1.63
C GLU A 67 -2.31 7.66 -0.56
N SER A 68 -2.44 8.95 -0.86
CA SER A 68 -2.22 10.04 0.08
C SER A 68 -3.15 11.22 -0.20
N HIS A 69 -2.89 12.35 0.45
CA HIS A 69 -3.59 13.62 0.18
C HIS A 69 -3.21 14.24 -1.18
N ASP A 70 -2.13 13.79 -1.78
CA ASP A 70 -1.60 14.34 -3.05
C ASP A 70 -1.88 13.46 -4.28
N GLU A 71 -2.21 12.18 -4.10
CA GLU A 71 -2.46 11.25 -5.19
C GLU A 71 -3.94 10.91 -5.35
N GLU A 72 -4.33 10.64 -6.61
CA GLU A 72 -5.69 10.19 -6.92
C GLU A 72 -5.95 8.79 -6.35
N ARG A 73 -7.18 8.55 -5.95
CA ARG A 73 -7.66 7.29 -5.38
C ARG A 73 -7.64 6.16 -6.40
N ALA A 74 -7.17 4.99 -6.01
CA ALA A 74 -7.16 3.81 -6.87
C ALA A 74 -8.58 3.40 -7.29
N ALA A 75 -9.54 3.40 -6.35
CA ALA A 75 -10.93 3.08 -6.65
C ALA A 75 -11.58 4.09 -7.61
N TYR A 76 -11.25 5.38 -7.49
CA TYR A 76 -11.69 6.39 -8.45
C TYR A 76 -11.10 6.11 -9.84
N LYS A 77 -9.79 5.86 -9.93
CA LYS A 77 -9.14 5.52 -11.20
C LYS A 77 -9.74 4.27 -11.85
N GLN A 78 -10.06 3.24 -11.07
CA GLN A 78 -10.77 2.07 -11.59
C GLN A 78 -12.10 2.45 -12.25
N SER A 79 -12.92 3.28 -11.58
CA SER A 79 -14.25 3.68 -12.11
C SER A 79 -14.15 4.51 -13.38
N GLN A 80 -13.06 5.25 -13.57
CA GLN A 80 -12.87 6.12 -14.74
C GLN A 80 -12.15 5.40 -15.89
N TRP A 81 -11.12 4.62 -15.58
CA TRP A 81 -10.19 4.09 -16.58
C TRP A 81 -9.89 2.59 -16.41
N GLY A 82 -10.61 1.89 -15.54
CA GLY A 82 -10.45 0.46 -15.36
C GLY A 82 -10.71 -0.34 -16.65
N GLU A 83 -9.94 -1.40 -16.84
CA GLU A 83 -10.09 -2.29 -17.97
C GLU A 83 -11.26 -3.26 -17.76
N GLY A 84 -12.09 -3.43 -18.80
CA GLY A 84 -13.19 -4.38 -18.78
C GLY A 84 -14.13 -4.20 -17.59
N ILE A 85 -14.34 -5.26 -16.84
CA ILE A 85 -15.25 -5.34 -15.70
C ILE A 85 -14.81 -4.41 -14.54
N LEU A 86 -13.52 -4.11 -14.39
CA LEU A 86 -12.99 -3.23 -13.36
C LEU A 86 -13.51 -1.79 -13.46
N LYS A 87 -14.02 -1.40 -14.63
CA LYS A 87 -14.63 -0.07 -14.79
C LYS A 87 -16.04 0.01 -14.23
N THR A 88 -16.82 -1.05 -14.30
CA THR A 88 -18.28 -1.00 -14.12
C THR A 88 -18.78 -1.80 -12.92
N ASP A 89 -18.05 -2.80 -12.48
CA ASP A 89 -18.46 -3.71 -11.43
C ASP A 89 -17.75 -3.41 -10.12
N LEU A 90 -18.51 -3.15 -9.06
CA LEU A 90 -17.96 -2.78 -7.75
C LEU A 90 -17.28 -3.98 -7.07
N ASP A 91 -17.84 -5.20 -7.22
CA ASP A 91 -17.27 -6.41 -6.65
C ASP A 91 -15.88 -6.68 -7.24
N ALA A 92 -15.77 -6.66 -8.56
CA ALA A 92 -14.49 -6.82 -9.25
C ALA A 92 -13.46 -5.76 -8.81
N ARG A 93 -13.88 -4.49 -8.65
CA ARG A 93 -13.01 -3.42 -8.16
C ARG A 93 -12.49 -3.70 -6.75
N MET A 94 -13.38 -4.06 -5.81
CA MET A 94 -12.99 -4.30 -4.42
C MET A 94 -12.10 -5.54 -4.31
N ASN A 95 -12.37 -6.59 -5.07
CA ASN A 95 -11.51 -7.78 -5.14
C ASN A 95 -10.11 -7.46 -5.67
N GLN A 96 -10.00 -6.64 -6.70
CA GLN A 96 -8.69 -6.19 -7.21
C GLN A 96 -7.94 -5.32 -6.21
N LEU A 97 -8.64 -4.44 -5.47
CA LEU A 97 -8.03 -3.66 -4.40
C LEU A 97 -7.61 -4.55 -3.24
N ALA A 98 -8.38 -5.58 -2.88
CA ALA A 98 -8.02 -6.55 -1.85
C ALA A 98 -6.73 -7.32 -2.21
N LEU A 99 -6.59 -7.73 -3.48
CA LEU A 99 -5.36 -8.35 -3.99
C LEU A 99 -4.17 -7.40 -3.85
N ASN A 100 -4.30 -6.16 -4.32
CA ASN A 100 -3.26 -5.14 -4.21
C ASN A 100 -2.87 -4.89 -2.75
N THR A 101 -3.85 -4.77 -1.86
CA THR A 101 -3.65 -4.56 -0.42
C THR A 101 -2.92 -5.73 0.22
N THR A 102 -3.22 -6.96 -0.21
CA THR A 102 -2.55 -8.15 0.29
C THR A 102 -1.06 -8.10 -0.02
N PHE A 103 -0.67 -7.78 -1.25
CA PHE A 103 0.74 -7.57 -1.60
C PHE A 103 1.36 -6.38 -0.86
N PHE A 104 0.62 -5.30 -0.68
CA PHE A 104 1.12 -4.10 0.00
C PHE A 104 1.39 -4.34 1.49
N LEU A 105 0.43 -4.90 2.22
CA LEU A 105 0.52 -5.07 3.67
C LEU A 105 1.36 -6.28 4.09
N THR A 106 1.63 -7.23 3.20
CA THR A 106 2.47 -8.40 3.51
C THR A 106 3.97 -8.16 3.28
N VAL A 107 4.36 -7.09 2.62
CA VAL A 107 5.77 -6.69 2.51
C VAL A 107 6.26 -6.09 3.84
N PRO A 108 7.48 -6.43 4.32
CA PRO A 108 8.07 -5.86 5.53
C PRO A 108 8.17 -4.32 5.50
N GLY A 109 8.35 -3.71 6.66
CA GLY A 109 8.49 -2.27 6.86
C GLY A 109 7.16 -1.53 7.11
N PRO A 110 7.25 -0.25 7.50
CA PRO A 110 6.10 0.56 7.86
C PRO A 110 5.24 0.93 6.65
N LYS A 111 3.96 1.11 6.89
CA LYS A 111 2.95 1.43 5.86
C LYS A 111 2.03 2.54 6.34
N MET A 112 1.61 3.40 5.42
CA MET A 112 0.49 4.33 5.65
C MET A 112 -0.72 3.86 4.84
N VAL A 113 -1.87 3.82 5.50
CA VAL A 113 -3.18 3.68 4.86
C VAL A 113 -3.85 5.05 4.89
N TRP A 114 -4.22 5.55 3.73
CA TRP A 114 -4.88 6.84 3.64
C TRP A 114 -6.38 6.70 3.86
N GLN A 115 -7.00 7.76 4.37
CA GLN A 115 -8.40 7.88 4.76
C GLN A 115 -9.36 7.18 3.78
N PHE A 116 -10.14 6.22 4.28
CA PHE A 116 -11.13 5.43 3.55
C PHE A 116 -10.57 4.56 2.40
N GLY A 117 -9.25 4.47 2.21
CA GLY A 117 -8.64 3.55 1.24
C GLY A 117 -9.04 2.10 1.51
N GLU A 118 -9.18 1.76 2.80
CA GLU A 118 -9.62 0.43 3.27
C GLU A 118 -11.09 0.09 2.90
N MET A 119 -11.85 1.06 2.41
CA MET A 119 -13.22 0.87 1.92
C MET A 119 -13.35 1.15 0.42
N GLY A 120 -12.21 1.29 -0.27
CA GLY A 120 -12.21 1.60 -1.70
C GLY A 120 -12.83 2.97 -2.01
N TYR A 121 -12.32 4.02 -1.35
CA TYR A 121 -12.80 5.39 -1.52
C TYR A 121 -12.66 5.85 -2.98
N ASP A 122 -13.76 6.15 -3.63
CA ASP A 122 -13.85 6.43 -5.07
C ASP A 122 -14.26 7.87 -5.40
N ILE A 123 -14.05 8.80 -4.48
CA ILE A 123 -14.22 10.23 -4.71
C ILE A 123 -12.88 10.82 -5.17
N SER A 124 -12.91 11.60 -6.24
CA SER A 124 -11.72 12.24 -6.80
C SER A 124 -11.02 13.16 -5.81
N ILE A 125 -9.70 13.23 -5.91
CA ILE A 125 -8.90 14.23 -5.19
C ILE A 125 -9.31 15.68 -5.57
N GLU A 126 -9.93 15.89 -6.73
CA GLU A 126 -10.41 17.20 -7.18
C GLU A 126 -11.77 17.58 -6.59
N GLU A 127 -12.45 16.68 -5.88
CA GLU A 127 -13.72 16.98 -5.21
C GLU A 127 -13.53 18.12 -4.20
N ASN A 128 -14.33 19.19 -4.32
CA ASN A 128 -14.19 20.44 -3.56
C ASN A 128 -12.83 21.15 -3.75
N GLY A 129 -12.15 20.89 -4.87
CA GLY A 129 -10.79 21.33 -5.14
C GLY A 129 -9.73 20.44 -4.46
N ARG A 130 -8.52 20.41 -5.03
CA ARG A 130 -7.43 19.51 -4.62
C ARG A 130 -7.15 19.53 -3.12
N THR A 131 -7.10 20.71 -2.51
CA THR A 131 -6.85 20.92 -1.09
C THR A 131 -8.14 21.00 -0.24
N GLY A 132 -9.29 20.91 -0.88
CA GLY A 132 -10.59 21.01 -0.23
C GLY A 132 -10.93 19.78 0.60
N ARG A 133 -11.82 19.96 1.56
CA ARG A 133 -12.29 18.90 2.43
C ARG A 133 -13.06 17.83 1.63
N LYS A 134 -12.63 16.59 1.73
CA LYS A 134 -13.28 15.44 1.09
C LYS A 134 -14.48 14.97 1.92
N PRO A 135 -15.59 14.55 1.27
CA PRO A 135 -16.74 14.02 1.98
C PRO A 135 -16.40 12.75 2.76
N LEU A 136 -17.07 12.56 3.88
CA LEU A 136 -16.95 11.35 4.71
C LEU A 136 -18.03 10.37 4.29
N HIS A 137 -17.66 9.13 4.03
CA HIS A 137 -18.52 8.06 3.54
C HIS A 137 -18.50 6.85 4.49
N TRP A 138 -18.94 7.03 5.74
CA TRP A 138 -19.05 5.93 6.71
C TRP A 138 -20.05 4.86 6.29
N GLU A 139 -21.08 5.25 5.51
CA GLU A 139 -22.07 4.34 4.94
C GLU A 139 -21.47 3.32 3.94
N TYR A 140 -20.24 3.50 3.50
CA TYR A 140 -19.52 2.49 2.69
C TYR A 140 -19.45 1.14 3.39
N LEU A 141 -19.40 1.11 4.72
CA LEU A 141 -19.42 -0.14 5.51
C LEU A 141 -20.76 -0.89 5.46
N GLU A 142 -21.83 -0.26 4.99
CA GLU A 142 -23.13 -0.91 4.76
C GLU A 142 -23.14 -1.70 3.44
N ASN A 143 -22.19 -1.44 2.53
CA ASN A 143 -22.06 -2.17 1.30
C ASN A 143 -21.17 -3.40 1.51
N THR A 144 -21.64 -4.58 1.17
CA THR A 144 -20.96 -5.86 1.40
C THR A 144 -19.56 -5.91 0.79
N ASN A 145 -19.40 -5.51 -0.48
CA ASN A 145 -18.12 -5.62 -1.18
C ASN A 145 -17.05 -4.68 -0.57
N ARG A 146 -17.46 -3.48 -0.16
CA ARG A 146 -16.57 -2.52 0.52
C ARG A 146 -16.20 -2.98 1.93
N LYS A 147 -17.17 -3.58 2.62
CA LYS A 147 -16.93 -4.17 3.94
C LYS A 147 -15.96 -5.36 3.84
N GLU A 148 -16.07 -6.20 2.83
CA GLU A 148 -15.13 -7.30 2.59
C GLU A 148 -13.71 -6.79 2.35
N LEU A 149 -13.53 -5.71 1.58
CA LEU A 149 -12.22 -5.05 1.44
C LEU A 149 -11.70 -4.54 2.79
N HIS A 150 -12.55 -3.87 3.59
CA HIS A 150 -12.19 -3.40 4.93
C HIS A 150 -11.76 -4.58 5.83
N ASP A 151 -12.47 -5.70 5.77
CA ASP A 151 -12.16 -6.89 6.57
C ASP A 151 -10.80 -7.50 6.16
N VAL A 152 -10.44 -7.46 4.87
CA VAL A 152 -9.09 -7.84 4.40
C VAL A 152 -8.01 -6.95 5.03
N TYR A 153 -8.19 -5.63 5.05
CA TYR A 153 -7.26 -4.72 5.74
C TYR A 153 -7.15 -5.05 7.22
N ALA A 154 -8.28 -5.24 7.90
CA ALA A 154 -8.32 -5.57 9.32
C ALA A 154 -7.58 -6.87 9.65
N ASP A 155 -7.76 -7.91 8.84
CA ASP A 155 -7.14 -9.22 9.05
C ASP A 155 -5.64 -9.19 8.75
N LEU A 156 -5.21 -8.48 7.71
CA LEU A 156 -3.79 -8.27 7.43
C LEU A 156 -3.09 -7.45 8.53
N MET A 157 -3.77 -6.46 9.11
CA MET A 157 -3.25 -5.72 10.26
C MET A 157 -3.15 -6.59 11.52
N LYS A 158 -4.14 -7.46 11.78
CA LYS A 158 -4.05 -8.47 12.86
C LYS A 158 -2.88 -9.43 12.62
N LEU A 159 -2.69 -9.89 11.38
CA LEU A 159 -1.56 -10.75 11.01
C LEU A 159 -0.21 -10.07 11.30
N ARG A 160 -0.05 -8.81 10.90
CA ARG A 160 1.15 -8.02 11.18
C ARG A 160 1.43 -7.87 12.67
N ASN A 161 0.39 -7.59 13.45
CA ASN A 161 0.50 -7.44 14.90
C ASN A 161 0.80 -8.77 15.62
N ALA A 162 0.26 -9.88 15.11
CA ALA A 162 0.49 -11.21 15.67
C ALA A 162 1.88 -11.79 15.34
N HIS A 163 2.49 -11.32 14.26
CA HIS A 163 3.76 -11.85 13.72
C HIS A 163 4.74 -10.74 13.34
N PRO A 164 5.11 -9.83 14.26
CA PRO A 164 5.98 -8.69 13.95
C PRO A 164 7.32 -9.12 13.36
N GLU A 165 7.81 -10.31 13.68
CA GLU A 165 9.05 -10.89 13.15
C GLU A 165 9.04 -11.15 11.63
N LEU A 166 7.87 -11.18 11.01
CA LEU A 166 7.74 -11.27 9.55
C LEU A 166 7.75 -9.89 8.87
N PHE A 167 7.64 -8.80 9.64
CA PHE A 167 7.43 -7.46 9.09
C PHE A 167 8.48 -6.45 9.52
N ASP A 168 9.45 -6.85 10.32
CA ASP A 168 10.58 -6.03 10.72
C ASP A 168 11.73 -6.04 9.69
N SER A 169 12.80 -5.31 9.98
CA SER A 169 13.97 -5.18 9.10
C SER A 169 14.82 -6.43 8.99
N SER A 170 14.59 -7.44 9.81
CA SER A 170 15.34 -8.72 9.80
C SER A 170 14.71 -9.76 8.87
N ALA A 171 13.46 -9.55 8.46
CA ALA A 171 12.76 -10.46 7.58
C ALA A 171 13.35 -10.45 6.16
N ILE A 172 13.44 -11.64 5.56
CA ILE A 172 13.92 -11.82 4.19
C ILE A 172 12.72 -11.91 3.25
N LEU A 173 12.71 -11.06 2.23
CA LEU A 173 11.69 -11.05 1.19
C LEU A 173 12.24 -11.61 -0.12
N THR A 174 11.55 -12.61 -0.65
CA THR A 174 11.73 -13.11 -2.01
C THR A 174 10.43 -12.97 -2.77
N TRP A 175 10.43 -12.31 -3.94
CA TRP A 175 9.20 -12.05 -4.67
C TRP A 175 9.33 -12.03 -6.19
N LYS A 176 8.20 -12.22 -6.85
CA LYS A 176 7.97 -12.06 -8.27
C LYS A 176 6.77 -11.15 -8.43
N VAL A 177 6.99 -9.86 -8.58
CA VAL A 177 5.96 -8.81 -8.59
C VAL A 177 6.18 -7.78 -9.69
N GLY A 178 7.05 -8.10 -10.65
CA GLY A 178 7.33 -7.28 -11.81
C GLY A 178 6.22 -7.28 -12.85
N VAL A 179 6.40 -6.49 -13.91
CA VAL A 179 5.49 -6.48 -15.06
C VAL A 179 5.48 -7.84 -15.76
N SER A 180 6.64 -8.50 -15.87
CA SER A 180 6.77 -9.84 -16.46
C SER A 180 6.06 -10.94 -15.70
N ASP A 181 5.69 -10.69 -14.44
CA ASP A 181 5.02 -11.68 -13.61
C ASP A 181 3.48 -11.57 -13.68
N TRP A 182 2.96 -10.56 -14.37
CA TRP A 182 1.54 -10.26 -14.45
C TRP A 182 0.70 -11.46 -14.94
N ASP A 183 1.07 -12.03 -16.10
CA ASP A 183 0.35 -13.15 -16.70
C ASP A 183 0.71 -14.52 -16.10
N ASN A 184 1.80 -14.59 -15.33
CA ASN A 184 2.30 -15.83 -14.75
C ASN A 184 1.94 -16.01 -13.26
N GLY A 185 1.20 -15.03 -12.71
CA GLY A 185 0.90 -14.96 -11.29
C GLY A 185 2.03 -14.31 -10.48
N ARG A 186 1.67 -13.29 -9.72
CA ARG A 186 2.58 -12.64 -8.77
C ARG A 186 2.70 -13.44 -7.49
N SER A 187 3.86 -13.41 -6.85
CA SER A 187 4.05 -14.10 -5.58
C SER A 187 5.09 -13.39 -4.72
N LEU A 188 4.98 -13.58 -3.41
CA LEU A 188 6.02 -13.23 -2.45
C LEU A 188 6.13 -14.30 -1.36
N LEU A 189 7.34 -14.43 -0.83
CA LEU A 189 7.67 -15.19 0.36
C LEU A 189 8.39 -14.26 1.31
N VAL A 190 7.87 -14.12 2.52
CA VAL A 190 8.55 -13.46 3.64
C VAL A 190 8.98 -14.52 4.63
N GLU A 191 10.22 -14.47 5.05
CA GLU A 191 10.81 -15.43 5.99
C GLU A 191 11.46 -14.69 7.15
N SER A 192 11.07 -15.03 8.37
CA SER A 192 11.67 -14.49 9.58
C SER A 192 12.99 -15.20 9.90
N VAL A 193 13.84 -14.57 10.70
CA VAL A 193 15.09 -15.19 11.20
C VAL A 193 14.85 -16.44 12.05
N THR A 194 13.63 -16.65 12.52
CA THR A 194 13.23 -17.87 13.27
C THR A 194 12.66 -18.97 12.38
N GLY A 195 12.65 -18.78 11.06
CA GLY A 195 12.15 -19.73 10.08
C GLY A 195 10.64 -19.75 9.89
N LYS A 196 9.89 -18.78 10.47
CA LYS A 196 8.47 -18.61 10.14
C LYS A 196 8.34 -18.02 8.74
N GLN A 197 7.38 -18.50 7.98
CA GLN A 197 7.18 -18.11 6.58
C GLN A 197 5.76 -17.61 6.33
N LEU A 198 5.64 -16.62 5.48
CA LEU A 198 4.40 -16.11 4.90
C LEU A 198 4.52 -16.16 3.37
N VAL A 199 3.59 -16.84 2.72
CA VAL A 199 3.50 -16.93 1.26
C VAL A 199 2.25 -16.21 0.79
N VAL A 200 2.38 -15.37 -0.22
CA VAL A 200 1.26 -14.73 -0.93
C VAL A 200 1.38 -15.07 -2.41
N MET A 201 0.26 -15.41 -3.02
CA MET A 201 0.15 -15.68 -4.46
C MET A 201 -1.13 -15.03 -4.99
N GLY A 202 -1.05 -14.43 -6.19
CA GLY A 202 -2.18 -13.77 -6.85
C GLY A 202 -1.92 -13.49 -8.32
#